data_a02b21e8254d6310116e58fac8a617eb
#
_entry.id   a02b21e8254d6310116e58fac8a617eb
#
_cell.length_a   1.000
_cell.length_b   1.000
_cell.length_c   1.000
_cell.angle_alpha   90.00
_cell.angle_beta   90.00
_cell.angle_gamma   90.00
#
_symmetry.space_group_name_H-M   'P 1'
#
loop_
_entity.id
_entity.type
_entity.pdbx_description
1 polymer ?
#
loop_
_entity_poly.entity_id
_entity_poly.type
_entity_poly.pdbx_seq_one_letter_code
_entity_poly.pdbx_strand_id
1 'polypeptide(L)'
;MIYGGGTTLCVARHLAGKRSLKVITNAVPLLPELAALPDAEVYVAGGLLDLGFATILGDLAVDFLGRFDTAKAVLGMDGISVRSGLSVTNSFVAATRRRMMAASAQLIVVSDRTKLDQVCLIQVAPLAEMAYLVTDDGASPEIVKAIREC
;
A
#
# COMPACT_ATOMS: atom_id res chain seq x y z
N MET A 1 0.97 8.43 -1.37
CA MET A 1 -0.12 7.81 -0.55
C MET A 1 0.42 6.64 0.23
N ILE A 2 -0.16 6.32 1.38
CA ILE A 2 0.21 5.13 2.18
C ILE A 2 -1.07 4.40 2.58
N TYR A 3 -1.19 3.11 2.20
CA TYR A 3 -2.30 2.22 2.61
C TYR A 3 -2.02 1.61 3.98
N GLY A 4 -3.08 1.21 4.70
CA GLY A 4 -2.97 0.54 6.00
C GLY A 4 -2.39 -0.87 5.93
N GLY A 5 -1.74 -1.28 7.02
CA GLY A 5 -1.16 -2.61 7.22
C GLY A 5 0.03 -2.58 8.16
N GLY A 6 0.42 -3.73 8.71
CA GLY A 6 1.55 -3.82 9.64
C GLY A 6 2.87 -3.37 9.02
N THR A 7 3.16 -3.80 7.80
CA THR A 7 4.41 -3.44 7.09
C THR A 7 4.42 -1.94 6.72
N THR A 8 3.28 -1.38 6.29
CA THR A 8 3.18 0.05 5.97
C THR A 8 3.25 0.93 7.22
N LEU A 9 2.83 0.43 8.39
CA LEU A 9 3.05 1.11 9.67
C LEU A 9 4.56 1.21 9.98
N CYS A 10 5.33 0.17 9.70
CA CYS A 10 6.79 0.25 9.83
C CYS A 10 7.37 1.32 8.89
N VAL A 11 6.87 1.44 7.66
CA VAL A 11 7.27 2.54 6.76
C VAL A 11 6.96 3.90 7.36
N ALA A 12 5.74 4.10 7.89
CA ALA A 12 5.36 5.38 8.49
C ALA A 12 6.30 5.78 9.65
N ARG A 13 6.70 4.83 10.51
CA ARG A 13 7.67 5.05 11.58
C ARG A 13 9.04 5.50 11.06
N HIS A 14 9.48 4.97 9.93
CA HIS A 14 10.76 5.33 9.30
C HIS A 14 10.71 6.68 8.54
N LEU A 15 9.55 7.33 8.46
CA LEU A 15 9.46 8.70 8.00
C LEU A 15 9.85 9.72 9.07
N ALA A 16 10.05 9.30 10.33
CA ALA A 16 10.48 10.17 11.41
C ALA A 16 11.71 11.03 10.99
N GLY A 17 11.65 12.34 11.28
CA GLY A 17 12.67 13.29 10.86
C GLY A 17 12.59 13.78 9.41
N LYS A 18 11.74 13.22 8.56
CA LYS A 18 11.42 13.81 7.26
C LYS A 18 10.51 15.02 7.45
N ARG A 19 10.71 16.06 6.63
CA ARG A 19 10.00 17.33 6.77
C ARG A 19 9.16 17.63 5.53
N SER A 20 8.13 18.45 5.73
CA SER A 20 7.29 19.01 4.66
C SER A 20 6.66 17.93 3.77
N LEU A 21 6.31 16.78 4.33
CA LEU A 21 5.66 15.70 3.60
C LEU A 21 4.16 15.98 3.44
N LYS A 22 3.63 15.67 2.24
CA LYS A 22 2.18 15.57 2.02
C LYS A 22 1.80 14.10 1.92
N VAL A 23 1.04 13.62 2.90
CA VAL A 23 0.67 12.22 3.01
C VAL A 23 -0.84 12.07 2.90
N ILE A 24 -1.30 11.20 2.01
CA ILE A 24 -2.69 10.82 1.88
C ILE A 24 -2.82 9.38 2.33
N THR A 25 -3.75 9.09 3.24
CA THR A 25 -3.95 7.75 3.80
C THR A 25 -5.42 7.45 4.08
N ASN A 26 -5.77 6.17 4.07
CA ASN A 26 -7.03 5.63 4.56
C ASN A 26 -6.87 4.83 5.86
N ALA A 27 -5.68 4.85 6.47
CA ALA A 27 -5.31 3.98 7.57
C ALA A 27 -5.27 4.71 8.92
N VAL A 28 -6.17 4.38 9.81
CA VAL A 28 -6.23 4.96 11.16
C VAL A 28 -4.97 4.68 11.98
N PRO A 29 -4.38 3.47 11.97
CA PRO A 29 -3.18 3.19 12.76
C PRO A 29 -1.93 3.99 12.37
N LEU A 30 -1.91 4.60 11.18
CA LEU A 30 -0.78 5.43 10.75
C LEU A 30 -0.83 6.85 11.32
N LEU A 31 -2.00 7.32 11.77
CA LEU A 31 -2.21 8.73 12.13
C LEU A 31 -1.30 9.21 13.26
N PRO A 32 -1.04 8.46 14.34
CA PRO A 32 -0.10 8.92 15.37
C PRO A 32 1.32 9.15 14.83
N GLU A 33 1.81 8.26 13.98
CA GLU A 33 3.15 8.36 13.39
C GLU A 33 3.23 9.54 12.41
N LEU A 34 2.19 9.74 11.61
CA LEU A 34 2.13 10.82 10.63
C LEU A 34 1.94 12.19 11.29
N ALA A 35 1.17 12.27 12.38
CA ALA A 35 0.97 13.50 13.14
C ALA A 35 2.24 13.98 13.86
N ALA A 36 3.19 13.08 14.11
CA ALA A 36 4.48 13.41 14.72
C ALA A 36 5.52 13.95 13.71
N LEU A 37 5.21 13.96 12.41
CA LEU A 37 6.13 14.45 11.38
C LEU A 37 6.16 15.98 11.36
N PRO A 38 7.33 16.61 11.38
CA PRO A 38 7.44 18.06 11.36
C PRO A 38 6.97 18.64 10.03
N ASP A 39 6.12 19.66 10.09
CA ASP A 39 5.59 20.40 8.95
C ASP A 39 4.85 19.51 7.91
N ALA A 40 4.28 18.36 8.33
CA ALA A 40 3.56 17.48 7.43
C ALA A 40 2.09 17.90 7.25
N GLU A 41 1.61 17.77 6.02
CA GLU A 41 0.18 17.85 5.71
C GLU A 41 -0.36 16.43 5.56
N VAL A 42 -1.31 16.03 6.40
CA VAL A 42 -1.89 14.68 6.37
C VAL A 42 -3.36 14.74 5.96
N TYR A 43 -3.66 14.15 4.82
CA TYR A 43 -5.01 14.02 4.29
C TYR A 43 -5.52 12.62 4.61
N VAL A 44 -6.65 12.53 5.31
CA VAL A 44 -7.24 11.26 5.74
C VAL A 44 -8.53 11.01 4.98
N ALA A 45 -8.63 9.86 4.32
CA ALA A 45 -9.86 9.48 3.66
C ALA A 45 -11.01 9.33 4.67
N GLY A 46 -12.17 9.85 4.32
CA GLY A 46 -13.41 9.58 5.05
C GLY A 46 -14.15 8.38 4.47
N GLY A 47 -15.07 7.81 5.23
CA GLY A 47 -15.90 6.69 4.80
C GLY A 47 -16.17 5.65 5.89
N LEU A 48 -16.42 4.41 5.51
CA LEU A 48 -16.67 3.30 6.42
C LEU A 48 -15.36 2.80 7.03
N LEU A 49 -15.26 2.82 8.34
CA LEU A 49 -14.14 2.20 9.05
C LEU A 49 -14.34 0.68 9.12
N ASP A 50 -13.48 -0.06 8.45
CA ASP A 50 -13.32 -1.50 8.64
C ASP A 50 -12.48 -1.76 9.90
N LEU A 51 -13.10 -2.39 10.91
CA LEU A 51 -12.46 -2.63 12.21
C LEU A 51 -11.42 -3.76 12.14
N GLY A 52 -11.53 -4.68 11.18
CA GLY A 52 -10.59 -5.80 11.02
C GLY A 52 -9.21 -5.33 10.55
N PHE A 53 -9.19 -4.38 9.62
CA PHE A 53 -7.95 -3.81 9.08
C PHE A 53 -7.64 -2.42 9.63
N ALA A 54 -8.55 -1.83 10.44
CA ALA A 54 -8.49 -0.46 10.93
C ALA A 54 -8.23 0.55 9.79
N THR A 55 -8.87 0.32 8.63
CA THR A 55 -8.76 1.15 7.43
C THR A 55 -10.13 1.65 6.99
N ILE A 56 -10.15 2.81 6.34
CA ILE A 56 -11.36 3.38 5.79
C ILE A 56 -11.53 2.89 4.36
N LEU A 57 -12.67 2.28 4.07
CA LEU A 57 -13.00 1.61 2.83
C LEU A 57 -14.32 2.15 2.24
N GLY A 58 -14.68 1.62 1.07
CA GLY A 58 -15.93 1.94 0.36
C GLY A 58 -15.80 3.11 -0.60
N ASP A 59 -16.91 3.41 -1.28
CA ASP A 59 -16.93 4.36 -2.40
C ASP A 59 -16.47 5.77 -2.00
N LEU A 60 -16.84 6.24 -0.80
CA LEU A 60 -16.41 7.55 -0.31
C LEU A 60 -14.89 7.65 -0.17
N ALA A 61 -14.24 6.57 0.30
CA ALA A 61 -12.78 6.53 0.41
C ALA A 61 -12.14 6.47 -0.99
N VAL A 62 -12.68 5.67 -1.89
CA VAL A 62 -12.19 5.56 -3.28
C VAL A 62 -12.31 6.89 -4.01
N ASP A 63 -13.44 7.58 -3.90
CA ASP A 63 -13.67 8.90 -4.50
C ASP A 63 -12.72 9.96 -3.93
N PHE A 64 -12.54 9.96 -2.61
CA PHE A 64 -11.62 10.89 -1.95
C PHE A 64 -10.18 10.69 -2.46
N LEU A 65 -9.69 9.44 -2.43
CA LEU A 65 -8.34 9.11 -2.87
C LEU A 65 -8.08 9.47 -4.35
N GLY A 66 -9.12 9.40 -5.14
CA GLY A 66 -9.05 9.73 -6.55
C GLY A 66 -8.94 11.21 -6.89
N ARG A 67 -9.03 12.11 -5.95
CA ARG A 67 -8.89 13.56 -6.14
C ARG A 67 -7.45 14.05 -6.08
N PHE A 68 -6.50 13.14 -5.86
CA PHE A 68 -5.10 13.48 -5.70
C PHE A 68 -4.26 12.86 -6.82
N ASP A 69 -3.22 13.58 -7.21
CA ASP A 69 -2.11 13.04 -7.99
C ASP A 69 -0.86 13.06 -7.12
N THR A 70 -0.25 11.90 -6.89
CA THR A 70 0.88 11.76 -5.99
C THR A 70 2.09 11.13 -6.66
N ALA A 71 3.28 11.43 -6.16
CA ALA A 71 4.50 10.85 -6.68
C ALA A 71 4.60 9.34 -6.40
N LYS A 72 4.07 8.89 -5.24
CA LYS A 72 4.25 7.50 -4.79
C LYS A 72 3.03 6.97 -4.05
N ALA A 73 2.67 5.72 -4.36
CA ALA A 73 1.82 4.88 -3.51
C ALA A 73 2.67 3.84 -2.80
N VAL A 74 2.54 3.72 -1.49
CA VAL A 74 3.17 2.66 -0.68
C VAL A 74 2.08 1.72 -0.20
N LEU A 75 2.04 0.52 -0.72
CA LEU A 75 0.95 -0.44 -0.50
C LEU A 75 1.51 -1.79 -0.02
N GLY A 76 0.82 -2.41 0.94
CA GLY A 76 0.99 -3.84 1.20
C GLY A 76 0.15 -4.67 0.24
N MET A 77 0.48 -5.96 0.07
CA MET A 77 -0.34 -6.92 -0.68
C MET A 77 -0.49 -8.20 0.12
N ASP A 78 -1.60 -8.92 -0.09
CA ASP A 78 -1.83 -10.20 0.58
C ASP A 78 -1.19 -11.35 -0.19
N GLY A 79 -1.00 -11.19 -1.51
CA GLY A 79 -0.29 -12.12 -2.38
C GLY A 79 0.45 -11.39 -3.50
N ILE A 80 1.67 -11.86 -3.79
CA ILE A 80 2.56 -11.37 -4.83
C ILE A 80 3.12 -12.58 -5.56
N SER A 81 2.70 -12.82 -6.82
CA SER A 81 3.18 -13.97 -7.58
C SER A 81 3.39 -13.64 -9.06
N VAL A 82 4.34 -14.33 -9.67
CA VAL A 82 4.61 -14.23 -11.12
C VAL A 82 3.35 -14.60 -11.92
N ARG A 83 2.60 -15.61 -11.47
CA ARG A 83 1.42 -16.12 -12.18
C ARG A 83 0.23 -15.14 -12.16
N SER A 84 -0.01 -14.47 -11.03
CA SER A 84 -1.25 -13.71 -10.79
C SER A 84 -1.02 -12.25 -10.44
N GLY A 85 0.23 -11.79 -10.43
CA GLY A 85 0.54 -10.41 -10.07
C GLY A 85 0.31 -10.13 -8.59
N LEU A 86 -0.19 -8.93 -8.32
CA LEU A 86 -0.54 -8.41 -7.00
C LEU A 86 -1.98 -8.79 -6.68
N SER A 87 -2.25 -9.36 -5.52
CA SER A 87 -3.57 -9.86 -5.16
C SER A 87 -3.93 -9.63 -3.68
N VAL A 88 -5.24 -9.64 -3.39
CA VAL A 88 -5.83 -9.44 -2.06
C VAL A 88 -7.04 -10.34 -1.86
N THR A 89 -7.50 -10.45 -0.61
CA THR A 89 -8.62 -11.30 -0.25
C THR A 89 -9.98 -10.58 -0.28
N ASN A 90 -10.01 -9.23 -0.24
CA ASN A 90 -11.22 -8.43 -0.07
C ASN A 90 -11.41 -7.44 -1.23
N SER A 91 -12.63 -7.37 -1.78
CA SER A 91 -12.96 -6.52 -2.93
C SER A 91 -12.89 -5.01 -2.64
N PHE A 92 -13.30 -4.57 -1.45
CA PHE A 92 -13.19 -3.16 -1.07
C PHE A 92 -11.72 -2.73 -0.91
N VAL A 93 -10.89 -3.63 -0.38
CA VAL A 93 -9.44 -3.45 -0.30
C VAL A 93 -8.84 -3.36 -1.70
N ALA A 94 -9.25 -4.24 -2.63
CA ALA A 94 -8.80 -4.22 -4.02
C ALA A 94 -9.15 -2.89 -4.71
N ALA A 95 -10.40 -2.44 -4.57
CA ALA A 95 -10.86 -1.17 -5.16
C ALA A 95 -10.04 0.03 -4.65
N THR A 96 -9.82 0.09 -3.33
CA THR A 96 -9.05 1.16 -2.70
C THR A 96 -7.59 1.15 -3.17
N ARG A 97 -6.94 -0.02 -3.20
CA ARG A 97 -5.54 -0.14 -3.67
C ARG A 97 -5.39 0.23 -5.14
N ARG A 98 -6.28 -0.25 -6.02
CA ARG A 98 -6.30 0.15 -7.44
C ARG A 98 -6.44 1.67 -7.59
N ARG A 99 -7.30 2.30 -6.78
CA ARG A 99 -7.47 3.75 -6.83
C ARG A 99 -6.22 4.50 -6.41
N MET A 100 -5.55 4.07 -5.35
CA MET A 100 -4.28 4.66 -4.90
C MET A 100 -3.18 4.49 -5.95
N MET A 101 -3.11 3.33 -6.61
CA MET A 101 -2.19 3.08 -7.72
C MET A 101 -2.45 4.03 -8.88
N ALA A 102 -3.70 4.13 -9.35
CA ALA A 102 -4.09 5.00 -10.45
C ALA A 102 -3.86 6.50 -10.16
N ALA A 103 -3.83 6.90 -8.89
CA ALA A 103 -3.60 8.26 -8.43
C ALA A 103 -2.13 8.52 -8.04
N SER A 104 -1.19 7.68 -8.50
CA SER A 104 0.22 7.78 -8.13
C SER A 104 1.14 7.44 -9.29
N ALA A 105 2.23 8.20 -9.44
CA ALA A 105 3.18 8.00 -10.52
C ALA A 105 4.03 6.73 -10.35
N GLN A 106 4.25 6.27 -9.12
CA GLN A 106 5.05 5.08 -8.82
C GLN A 106 4.40 4.24 -7.74
N LEU A 107 4.32 2.92 -7.97
CA LEU A 107 3.90 1.95 -6.97
C LEU A 107 5.10 1.35 -6.26
N ILE A 108 5.13 1.46 -4.94
CA ILE A 108 6.06 0.76 -4.05
C ILE A 108 5.26 -0.28 -3.27
N VAL A 109 5.53 -1.54 -3.49
CA VAL A 109 4.95 -2.64 -2.70
C VAL A 109 5.88 -2.97 -1.56
N VAL A 110 5.34 -2.98 -0.34
CA VAL A 110 6.06 -3.38 0.87
C VAL A 110 5.40 -4.61 1.47
N SER A 111 6.14 -5.68 1.64
CA SER A 111 5.57 -6.95 2.06
C SER A 111 6.63 -7.83 2.72
N ASP A 112 6.24 -8.62 3.70
CA ASP A 112 7.11 -9.68 4.20
C ASP A 112 7.13 -10.88 3.24
N ARG A 113 8.17 -11.74 3.39
CA ARG A 113 8.37 -12.92 2.53
C ARG A 113 7.20 -13.89 2.48
N THR A 114 6.32 -13.91 3.50
CA THR A 114 5.20 -14.85 3.56
C THR A 114 4.13 -14.55 2.51
N LYS A 115 4.17 -13.36 1.91
CA LYS A 115 3.23 -12.94 0.85
C LYS A 115 3.78 -13.20 -0.56
N LEU A 116 5.07 -13.52 -0.66
CA LEU A 116 5.69 -13.87 -1.93
C LEU A 116 5.24 -15.27 -2.37
N ASP A 117 5.02 -15.45 -3.66
CA ASP A 117 4.47 -16.66 -4.30
C ASP A 117 3.07 -17.06 -3.79
N GLN A 118 2.35 -16.13 -3.17
CA GLN A 118 0.96 -16.31 -2.76
C GLN A 118 0.01 -15.73 -3.80
N VAL A 119 -1.12 -16.41 -4.00
CA VAL A 119 -2.23 -15.95 -4.85
C VAL A 119 -3.48 -15.84 -4.02
N CYS A 120 -4.06 -14.64 -3.99
CA CYS A 120 -5.32 -14.38 -3.31
C CYS A 120 -6.48 -14.26 -4.30
N LEU A 121 -7.70 -14.22 -3.77
CA LEU A 121 -8.94 -14.31 -4.55
C LEU A 121 -9.06 -13.21 -5.63
N ILE A 122 -8.58 -12.00 -5.35
CA ILE A 122 -8.81 -10.84 -6.22
C ILE A 122 -7.48 -10.25 -6.66
N GLN A 123 -7.22 -10.32 -7.95
CA GLN A 123 -6.09 -9.63 -8.56
C GLN A 123 -6.28 -8.11 -8.48
N VAL A 124 -5.26 -7.40 -8.04
CA VAL A 124 -5.21 -5.93 -8.01
C VAL A 124 -4.58 -5.38 -9.28
N ALA A 125 -3.41 -5.90 -9.65
CA ALA A 125 -2.62 -5.46 -10.80
C ALA A 125 -1.60 -6.53 -11.24
N PRO A 126 -1.09 -6.47 -12.49
CA PRO A 126 0.09 -7.21 -12.88
C PRO A 126 1.35 -6.71 -12.16
N LEU A 127 2.40 -7.55 -12.07
CA LEU A 127 3.67 -7.17 -11.42
C LEU A 127 4.35 -5.98 -12.12
N ALA A 128 4.20 -5.85 -13.42
CA ALA A 128 4.80 -4.78 -14.22
C ALA A 128 4.38 -3.36 -13.80
N GLU A 129 3.26 -3.21 -13.06
CA GLU A 129 2.87 -1.90 -12.51
C GLU A 129 3.66 -1.52 -11.25
N MET A 130 4.41 -2.46 -10.67
CA MET A 130 5.19 -2.23 -9.47
C MET A 130 6.58 -1.68 -9.82
N ALA A 131 6.88 -0.45 -9.39
CA ALA A 131 8.20 0.13 -9.57
C ALA A 131 9.24 -0.46 -8.60
N TYR A 132 8.83 -0.78 -7.37
CA TYR A 132 9.70 -1.32 -6.32
C TYR A 132 8.98 -2.35 -5.47
N LEU A 133 9.68 -3.46 -5.16
CA LEU A 133 9.33 -4.39 -4.10
C LEU A 133 10.33 -4.24 -2.95
N VAL A 134 9.82 -3.99 -1.76
CA VAL A 134 10.61 -4.01 -0.52
C VAL A 134 10.14 -5.19 0.32
N THR A 135 11.04 -6.10 0.64
CA THR A 135 10.75 -7.29 1.43
C THR A 135 11.89 -7.55 2.42
N ASP A 136 11.69 -8.49 3.34
CA ASP A 136 12.71 -8.90 4.30
C ASP A 136 13.78 -9.81 3.65
N ASP A 137 14.94 -9.90 4.31
CA ASP A 137 16.12 -10.64 3.86
C ASP A 137 15.96 -12.17 3.87
N GLY A 138 14.90 -12.67 4.50
CA GLY A 138 14.53 -14.09 4.47
C GLY A 138 13.74 -14.51 3.22
N ALA A 139 13.49 -13.60 2.26
CA ALA A 139 12.83 -13.94 1.01
C ALA A 139 13.70 -14.87 0.13
N SER A 140 13.09 -15.89 -0.50
CA SER A 140 13.83 -16.79 -1.42
C SER A 140 14.43 -16.00 -2.58
N PRO A 141 15.74 -16.13 -2.82
CA PRO A 141 16.41 -15.47 -3.94
C PRO A 141 15.79 -15.83 -5.30
N GLU A 142 15.32 -17.07 -5.47
CA GLU A 142 14.69 -17.56 -6.69
C GLU A 142 13.36 -16.83 -6.96
N ILE A 143 12.52 -16.68 -5.91
CA ILE A 143 11.24 -15.96 -6.02
C ILE A 143 11.48 -14.48 -6.31
N VAL A 144 12.42 -13.85 -5.61
CA VAL A 144 12.76 -12.43 -5.82
C VAL A 144 13.29 -12.22 -7.24
N LYS A 145 14.14 -13.13 -7.75
CA LYS A 145 14.63 -13.08 -9.12
C LYS A 145 13.50 -13.20 -10.13
N ALA A 146 12.61 -14.19 -9.96
CA ALA A 146 11.49 -14.41 -10.87
C ALA A 146 10.54 -13.20 -10.92
N ILE A 147 10.28 -12.55 -9.77
CA ILE A 147 9.47 -11.31 -9.71
C ILE A 147 10.17 -10.15 -10.42
N ARG A 148 11.49 -10.04 -10.33
CA ARG A 148 12.28 -8.97 -10.96
C ARG A 148 12.34 -9.08 -12.49
N GLU A 149 12.22 -10.29 -13.03
CA GLU A 149 12.25 -10.58 -14.46
C GLU A 149 10.88 -10.40 -15.16
N CYS A 150 9.81 -10.04 -14.40
CA CYS A 150 8.48 -9.73 -14.91
C CYS A 150 8.29 -8.23 -15.16
#